data_36d060eb571ee72f54f35b991f0341a8
#
_entry.id   36d060eb571ee72f54f35b991f0341a8
#
_cell.length_a   1.000
_cell.length_b   1.000
_cell.length_c   1.000
_cell.angle_alpha   90.00
_cell.angle_beta   90.00
_cell.angle_gamma   90.00
#
_symmetry.space_group_name_H-M   'P 1'
#
loop_
_entity.id
_entity.type
_entity.pdbx_description
1 polymer ?
#
loop_
_entity_poly.entity_id
_entity_poly.type
_entity_poly.pdbx_seq_one_letter_code
_entity_poly.pdbx_strand_id
1 'polypeptide(L)'
;MERRDFVAAVAASVGGTALSPTPGLNPGLAPGVRQSRAPRTPADRPMVGIQVGAVSFVDEGTDKVLDEFQALAGINTLFLATFTYGRGIAGRQLRGQPLPDHGKQEYDDAFRGGNFATPHRQYYRDTSIVPEKAPDHPGYDVIADVLPAARRRGMRLYCWFEDVFRRDVPGFDRAAEIDLHGASTGLACHRNPNTRNFWLGLAEDYLRSYDVDGLMWGSERQGPLDNALAASHGGGGSGIGCFCPHCLDAARKWSIDVDRAREGYLALERWATGLRAGQRPADGAFVTFWRLLVKYPELLAWERLWNEGLNDTYRDLYRLAKSIAPDKGIGWHIWHNNSFSPFYRAEQDYAEFAKYSDFLKVVMYNNCGGPRLAQYVRNAHATLFADLTPEQVLDFTYGVQQYRERPLDRIAADGLSADYVLRETRRAVAGVGEHVKIWPGIDIDIPTGANDKKTQPEDVYQAVRAAFQGGAHGVLLSRKYSEMRLANLGAAGRAVRELAPA
;
A
#
# COMPACT_ATOMS: atom_id res chain seq x y z
N MET A 1 -34.60 29.03 2.70
CA MET A 1 -33.77 28.24 1.78
C MET A 1 -33.43 26.95 2.51
N GLU A 2 -33.94 25.83 2.07
CA GLU A 2 -33.76 24.57 2.72
C GLU A 2 -32.33 24.05 2.45
N ARG A 3 -31.75 23.31 3.43
CA ARG A 3 -30.37 22.77 3.37
C ARG A 3 -30.07 21.89 2.12
N ARG A 4 -31.09 21.46 1.39
CA ARG A 4 -30.96 20.71 0.13
C ARG A 4 -30.43 21.54 -1.04
N ASP A 5 -30.65 22.86 -1.03
CA ASP A 5 -30.30 23.73 -2.15
C ASP A 5 -28.83 24.13 -2.19
N PHE A 6 -28.14 24.03 -1.05
CA PHE A 6 -26.71 24.38 -0.97
C PHE A 6 -25.80 23.33 -1.61
N VAL A 7 -26.16 22.05 -1.50
CA VAL A 7 -25.36 20.95 -2.10
C VAL A 7 -25.51 20.95 -3.63
N ALA A 8 -26.67 21.37 -4.15
CA ALA A 8 -26.89 21.48 -5.58
C ALA A 8 -26.15 22.68 -6.22
N ALA A 9 -25.94 23.77 -5.47
CA ALA A 9 -25.28 24.98 -5.96
C ALA A 9 -23.74 24.82 -6.14
N VAL A 10 -23.09 23.95 -5.38
CA VAL A 10 -21.65 23.70 -5.52
C VAL A 10 -21.37 22.79 -6.73
N ALA A 11 -22.32 21.96 -7.15
CA ALA A 11 -22.19 21.10 -8.33
C ALA A 11 -22.44 21.82 -9.66
N ALA A 12 -23.03 23.03 -9.64
CA ALA A 12 -23.47 23.75 -10.84
C ALA A 12 -22.47 24.81 -11.35
N SER A 13 -21.34 25.05 -10.68
CA SER A 13 -20.40 26.13 -11.02
C SER A 13 -19.22 25.73 -11.91
N VAL A 14 -19.20 24.51 -12.48
CA VAL A 14 -18.25 24.14 -13.53
C VAL A 14 -18.97 24.19 -14.88
N GLY A 15 -19.03 25.37 -15.48
CA GLY A 15 -19.62 25.60 -16.78
C GLY A 15 -18.80 25.01 -17.90
N GLY A 16 -19.29 23.96 -18.51
CA GLY A 16 -18.79 23.44 -19.78
C GLY A 16 -19.35 24.23 -20.97
N THR A 17 -18.47 24.73 -21.82
CA THR A 17 -18.82 25.25 -23.15
C THR A 17 -19.28 24.12 -24.06
N ALA A 18 -20.54 24.17 -24.48
CA ALA A 18 -21.10 23.21 -25.43
C ALA A 18 -20.56 23.46 -26.84
N LEU A 19 -19.95 22.45 -27.44
CA LEU A 19 -19.73 22.37 -28.88
C LEU A 19 -20.86 21.57 -29.51
N SER A 20 -21.51 22.15 -30.52
CA SER A 20 -22.63 21.58 -31.29
C SER A 20 -22.19 20.34 -32.08
N PRO A 21 -23.02 19.30 -32.24
CA PRO A 21 -22.69 18.14 -33.06
C PRO A 21 -23.00 18.37 -34.53
N THR A 22 -22.03 18.06 -35.39
CA THR A 22 -22.25 17.93 -36.84
C THR A 22 -22.74 16.49 -37.16
N PRO A 23 -23.72 16.29 -38.02
CA PRO A 23 -24.20 14.96 -38.37
C PRO A 23 -23.39 14.42 -39.57
N GLY A 24 -22.87 13.20 -39.43
CA GLY A 24 -22.12 12.55 -40.51
C GLY A 24 -21.90 11.05 -40.34
N LEU A 25 -22.76 10.28 -41.05
CA LEU A 25 -22.48 8.98 -41.67
C LEU A 25 -22.02 7.77 -40.80
N ASN A 26 -22.98 6.88 -40.65
CA ASN A 26 -22.81 5.50 -40.20
C ASN A 26 -22.37 4.62 -41.40
N PRO A 27 -21.26 3.90 -41.34
CA PRO A 27 -21.02 2.74 -42.20
C PRO A 27 -21.23 1.44 -41.39
N GLY A 28 -22.05 0.56 -41.98
CA GLY A 28 -22.46 -0.71 -41.38
C GLY A 28 -21.33 -1.61 -40.92
N LEU A 29 -21.55 -2.24 -39.77
CA LEU A 29 -20.75 -3.29 -39.22
C LEU A 29 -20.86 -4.55 -40.08
N ALA A 30 -19.78 -4.90 -40.80
CA ALA A 30 -19.57 -6.22 -41.36
C ALA A 30 -19.28 -7.22 -40.22
N PRO A 31 -19.69 -8.51 -40.32
CA PRO A 31 -19.42 -9.50 -39.28
C PRO A 31 -17.92 -9.72 -39.13
N GLY A 32 -17.40 -9.46 -37.92
CA GLY A 32 -16.00 -9.58 -37.63
C GLY A 32 -15.47 -10.99 -37.75
N VAL A 33 -14.54 -11.16 -38.67
CA VAL A 33 -13.62 -12.30 -38.72
C VAL A 33 -12.86 -12.36 -37.37
N ARG A 34 -13.06 -13.44 -36.62
CA ARG A 34 -12.21 -13.77 -35.48
C ARG A 34 -10.77 -13.93 -35.99
N GLN A 35 -9.95 -12.93 -35.84
CA GLN A 35 -8.52 -13.10 -36.00
C GLN A 35 -8.04 -14.07 -34.91
N SER A 36 -7.57 -15.21 -35.30
CA SER A 36 -6.83 -16.15 -34.46
C SER A 36 -5.56 -15.43 -34.00
N ARG A 37 -5.50 -15.04 -32.72
CA ARG A 37 -4.28 -14.51 -32.13
C ARG A 37 -3.21 -15.60 -32.18
N ALA A 38 -2.04 -15.29 -32.70
CA ALA A 38 -0.87 -16.16 -32.64
C ALA A 38 -0.58 -16.58 -31.20
N PRO A 39 -0.04 -17.79 -30.95
CA PRO A 39 0.37 -18.22 -29.61
C PRO A 39 1.31 -17.20 -29.01
N ARG A 40 1.00 -16.73 -27.80
CA ARG A 40 1.86 -15.76 -27.07
C ARG A 40 3.19 -16.43 -26.72
N THR A 41 4.29 -15.75 -26.96
CA THR A 41 5.61 -16.17 -26.47
C THR A 41 5.63 -16.13 -24.93
N PRO A 42 6.58 -16.80 -24.24
CA PRO A 42 6.73 -16.68 -22.79
C PRO A 42 6.82 -15.25 -22.28
N ALA A 43 7.34 -14.32 -23.09
CA ALA A 43 7.40 -12.89 -22.81
C ALA A 43 6.01 -12.19 -22.84
N ASP A 44 5.01 -12.78 -23.47
CA ASP A 44 3.67 -12.20 -23.63
C ASP A 44 2.68 -12.60 -22.53
N ARG A 45 3.10 -13.47 -21.59
CA ARG A 45 2.22 -13.88 -20.48
C ARG A 45 2.15 -12.76 -19.43
N PRO A 46 0.95 -12.46 -18.89
CA PRO A 46 0.83 -11.48 -17.83
C PRO A 46 1.62 -11.93 -16.59
N MET A 47 2.13 -10.96 -15.84
CA MET A 47 2.73 -11.25 -14.53
C MET A 47 1.65 -11.79 -13.58
N VAL A 48 1.90 -12.95 -12.99
CA VAL A 48 1.12 -13.51 -11.89
C VAL A 48 2.09 -13.67 -10.73
N GLY A 49 2.03 -12.72 -9.81
CA GLY A 49 2.91 -12.67 -8.64
C GLY A 49 2.25 -13.20 -7.39
N ILE A 50 3.05 -13.61 -6.42
CA ILE A 50 2.62 -13.93 -5.07
C ILE A 50 3.58 -13.34 -4.04
N GLN A 51 3.04 -12.81 -2.94
CA GLN A 51 3.82 -12.41 -1.78
C GLN A 51 4.02 -13.62 -0.85
N VAL A 52 5.26 -13.90 -0.49
CA VAL A 52 5.63 -15.09 0.30
C VAL A 52 6.77 -14.77 1.25
N GLY A 53 6.71 -15.29 2.48
CA GLY A 53 7.75 -15.16 3.50
C GLY A 53 8.58 -16.43 3.66
N ALA A 54 9.74 -16.31 4.33
CA ALA A 54 10.66 -17.39 4.61
C ALA A 54 10.00 -18.59 5.32
N VAL A 55 9.03 -18.32 6.20
CA VAL A 55 8.32 -19.34 6.98
C VAL A 55 7.66 -20.40 6.10
N SER A 56 7.14 -20.02 4.93
CA SER A 56 6.48 -20.97 4.00
C SER A 56 7.44 -22.00 3.46
N PHE A 57 8.64 -21.59 3.09
CA PHE A 57 9.68 -22.50 2.57
C PHE A 57 10.28 -23.38 3.67
N VAL A 58 10.46 -22.82 4.88
CA VAL A 58 10.95 -23.58 6.03
C VAL A 58 9.95 -24.65 6.47
N ASP A 59 8.65 -24.34 6.43
CA ASP A 59 7.60 -25.25 6.91
C ASP A 59 7.25 -26.36 5.91
N GLU A 60 7.29 -26.06 4.62
CA GLU A 60 6.76 -26.95 3.59
C GLU A 60 7.80 -27.44 2.58
N GLY A 61 8.97 -26.81 2.53
CA GLY A 61 10.01 -27.07 1.56
C GLY A 61 9.86 -26.26 0.28
N THR A 62 11.01 -25.76 -0.20
CA THR A 62 11.07 -24.81 -1.32
C THR A 62 10.48 -25.38 -2.62
N ASP A 63 10.86 -26.59 -3.00
CA ASP A 63 10.38 -27.19 -4.26
C ASP A 63 8.87 -27.43 -4.23
N LYS A 64 8.31 -27.95 -3.11
CA LYS A 64 6.88 -28.19 -2.95
C LYS A 64 6.08 -26.88 -3.11
N VAL A 65 6.49 -25.82 -2.37
CA VAL A 65 5.78 -24.51 -2.41
C VAL A 65 5.79 -23.94 -3.82
N LEU A 66 6.92 -23.99 -4.54
CA LEU A 66 7.02 -23.45 -5.89
C LEU A 66 6.20 -24.28 -6.91
N ASP A 67 6.14 -25.61 -6.77
CA ASP A 67 5.32 -26.47 -7.63
C ASP A 67 3.83 -26.20 -7.39
N GLU A 68 3.40 -26.03 -6.15
CA GLU A 68 2.01 -25.64 -5.80
C GLU A 68 1.64 -24.28 -6.40
N PHE A 69 2.53 -23.29 -6.34
CA PHE A 69 2.32 -21.98 -6.94
C PHE A 69 2.04 -22.06 -8.44
N GLN A 70 2.84 -22.83 -9.16
CA GLN A 70 2.63 -23.01 -10.61
C GLN A 70 1.38 -23.80 -10.91
N ALA A 71 1.12 -24.90 -10.20
CA ALA A 71 -0.01 -25.76 -10.43
C ALA A 71 -1.36 -25.07 -10.12
N LEU A 72 -1.46 -24.40 -9.00
CA LEU A 72 -2.71 -23.79 -8.54
C LEU A 72 -3.03 -22.49 -9.27
N ALA A 73 -2.05 -21.57 -9.37
CA ALA A 73 -2.32 -20.22 -9.82
C ALA A 73 -1.51 -19.78 -11.05
N GLY A 74 -0.62 -20.63 -11.60
CA GLY A 74 0.22 -20.25 -12.73
C GLY A 74 1.20 -19.13 -12.38
N ILE A 75 1.63 -19.07 -11.11
CA ILE A 75 2.55 -18.04 -10.61
C ILE A 75 3.87 -18.11 -11.35
N ASN A 76 4.32 -16.97 -11.84
CA ASN A 76 5.57 -16.82 -12.59
C ASN A 76 6.52 -15.79 -11.95
N THR A 77 6.12 -15.19 -10.83
CA THR A 77 6.90 -14.13 -10.16
C THR A 77 6.72 -14.21 -8.65
N LEU A 78 7.82 -14.24 -7.91
CA LEU A 78 7.83 -14.23 -6.45
C LEU A 78 8.13 -12.81 -5.94
N PHE A 79 7.37 -12.35 -4.98
CA PHE A 79 7.67 -11.18 -4.15
C PHE A 79 8.02 -11.69 -2.76
N LEU A 80 9.30 -11.95 -2.59
CA LEU A 80 9.86 -12.61 -1.42
C LEU A 80 10.09 -11.61 -0.31
N ALA A 81 9.45 -11.79 0.84
CA ALA A 81 9.69 -10.97 2.03
C ALA A 81 11.10 -11.21 2.56
N THR A 82 12.04 -10.35 2.16
CA THR A 82 13.46 -10.48 2.50
C THR A 82 13.86 -9.69 3.74
N PHE A 83 13.13 -8.61 4.05
CA PHE A 83 13.32 -7.83 5.26
C PHE A 83 11.99 -7.32 5.80
N THR A 84 11.71 -7.62 7.07
CA THR A 84 10.60 -7.01 7.81
C THR A 84 10.66 -7.33 9.29
N TYR A 85 10.20 -6.41 10.12
CA TYR A 85 9.87 -6.66 11.53
C TYR A 85 8.36 -6.91 11.73
N GLY A 86 7.58 -6.82 10.65
CA GLY A 86 6.14 -7.03 10.66
C GLY A 86 5.73 -8.49 10.54
N ARG A 87 5.18 -9.08 11.61
CA ARG A 87 4.65 -10.47 11.59
C ARG A 87 3.63 -10.66 10.46
N GLY A 88 2.77 -9.68 10.22
CA GLY A 88 1.77 -9.70 9.14
C GLY A 88 2.34 -9.86 7.74
N ILE A 89 3.66 -9.74 7.57
CA ILE A 89 4.38 -9.83 6.29
C ILE A 89 5.09 -11.18 6.16
N ALA A 90 5.82 -11.65 7.18
CA ALA A 90 6.69 -12.82 7.06
C ALA A 90 6.47 -13.92 8.11
N GLY A 91 5.70 -13.67 9.17
CA GLY A 91 5.43 -14.66 10.23
C GLY A 91 4.24 -15.57 9.94
N ARG A 92 4.01 -16.55 10.81
CA ARG A 92 2.77 -17.34 10.85
C ARG A 92 1.63 -16.51 11.42
N GLN A 93 0.45 -17.12 11.54
CA GLN A 93 -0.73 -16.49 12.11
C GLN A 93 -0.63 -16.32 13.63
N LEU A 94 -1.34 -15.32 14.16
CA LEU A 94 -1.53 -15.09 15.58
C LEU A 94 -2.67 -15.96 16.15
N ARG A 95 -2.64 -16.23 17.44
CA ARG A 95 -3.80 -16.82 18.14
C ARG A 95 -5.07 -16.01 17.88
N GLY A 96 -6.13 -16.72 17.55
CA GLY A 96 -7.43 -16.13 17.20
C GLY A 96 -7.58 -15.76 15.71
N GLN A 97 -6.51 -15.84 14.91
CA GLN A 97 -6.62 -15.77 13.44
C GLN A 97 -6.81 -17.17 12.85
N PRO A 98 -7.52 -17.29 11.71
CA PRO A 98 -7.63 -18.56 11.01
C PRO A 98 -6.25 -19.07 10.58
N LEU A 99 -6.01 -20.36 10.75
CA LEU A 99 -4.85 -21.01 10.13
C LEU A 99 -5.17 -21.33 8.66
N PRO A 100 -4.15 -21.31 7.77
CA PRO A 100 -4.31 -21.80 6.40
C PRO A 100 -4.54 -23.32 6.39
N ASP A 101 -4.96 -23.85 5.24
CA ASP A 101 -5.17 -25.31 5.04
C ASP A 101 -3.90 -26.04 4.60
N HIS A 102 -2.73 -25.42 4.75
CA HIS A 102 -1.40 -25.97 4.44
C HIS A 102 -0.36 -25.43 5.42
N GLY A 103 0.88 -25.86 5.28
CA GLY A 103 1.98 -25.49 6.19
C GLY A 103 1.82 -26.07 7.58
N LYS A 104 2.58 -25.56 8.54
CA LYS A 104 2.44 -25.95 9.94
C LYS A 104 1.19 -25.32 10.54
N GLN A 105 0.35 -26.15 11.19
CA GLN A 105 -0.85 -25.71 11.87
C GLN A 105 -0.54 -25.16 13.27
N GLU A 106 0.37 -24.16 13.32
CA GLU A 106 0.89 -23.57 14.55
C GLU A 106 0.79 -22.04 14.50
N TYR A 107 0.47 -21.44 15.64
CA TYR A 107 0.55 -19.98 15.80
C TYR A 107 1.97 -19.57 16.14
N ASP A 108 2.33 -18.35 15.75
CA ASP A 108 3.65 -17.80 16.06
C ASP A 108 3.50 -16.54 16.92
N ASP A 109 3.60 -16.72 18.22
CA ASP A 109 3.55 -15.63 19.19
C ASP A 109 4.93 -14.99 19.43
N ALA A 110 6.02 -15.64 18.96
CA ALA A 110 7.41 -15.27 19.24
C ALA A 110 8.14 -14.60 18.06
N PHE A 111 7.45 -14.28 16.96
CA PHE A 111 8.05 -13.67 15.78
C PHE A 111 8.83 -12.38 16.12
N ARG A 112 10.05 -12.30 15.63
CA ARG A 112 10.96 -11.17 15.83
C ARG A 112 11.16 -10.36 14.54
N GLY A 113 11.33 -11.04 13.42
CA GLY A 113 11.64 -10.43 12.14
C GLY A 113 13.08 -9.91 12.03
N GLY A 114 13.40 -9.31 10.91
CA GLY A 114 14.70 -8.80 10.55
C GLY A 114 15.01 -9.05 9.08
N ASN A 115 16.28 -9.23 8.74
CA ASN A 115 16.71 -9.63 7.41
C ASN A 115 16.68 -11.17 7.30
N PHE A 116 15.86 -11.71 6.42
CA PHE A 116 15.75 -13.15 6.15
C PHE A 116 16.80 -13.63 5.12
N ALA A 117 17.49 -12.71 4.44
CA ALA A 117 18.71 -12.99 3.67
C ALA A 117 19.96 -12.79 4.54
N THR A 118 21.13 -13.10 4.01
CA THR A 118 22.40 -12.84 4.70
C THR A 118 22.81 -11.40 4.51
N PRO A 119 22.92 -10.58 5.58
CA PRO A 119 23.36 -9.20 5.44
C PRO A 119 24.88 -9.10 5.23
N HIS A 120 25.30 -8.35 4.20
CA HIS A 120 26.71 -8.08 3.88
C HIS A 120 27.07 -6.67 4.34
N ARG A 121 27.71 -6.54 5.49
CA ARG A 121 27.94 -5.29 6.23
C ARG A 121 28.62 -4.17 5.43
N GLN A 122 29.40 -4.49 4.40
CA GLN A 122 30.09 -3.50 3.56
C GLN A 122 29.13 -2.54 2.82
N TYR A 123 27.86 -2.91 2.66
CA TYR A 123 26.86 -2.08 1.98
C TYR A 123 26.11 -1.13 2.92
N TYR A 124 26.15 -1.35 4.24
CA TYR A 124 25.44 -0.53 5.22
C TYR A 124 26.36 0.54 5.79
N ARG A 125 26.74 1.49 4.93
CA ARG A 125 27.62 2.60 5.28
C ARG A 125 26.82 3.77 5.83
N ASP A 126 27.40 4.52 6.74
CA ASP A 126 26.86 5.78 7.27
C ASP A 126 25.42 5.65 7.84
N THR A 127 25.13 4.50 8.42
CA THR A 127 23.89 4.24 9.16
C THR A 127 24.16 3.71 10.55
N SER A 128 23.37 4.13 11.52
CA SER A 128 23.40 3.58 12.87
C SER A 128 22.60 2.28 12.99
N ILE A 129 21.69 2.02 12.06
CA ILE A 129 20.83 0.83 12.10
C ILE A 129 21.64 -0.38 11.65
N VAL A 130 21.71 -1.38 12.51
CA VAL A 130 22.44 -2.62 12.21
C VAL A 130 21.54 -3.57 11.43
N PRO A 131 21.96 -4.07 10.24
CA PRO A 131 21.22 -5.07 9.48
C PRO A 131 21.34 -6.44 10.18
N GLU A 132 20.43 -6.75 11.06
CA GLU A 132 20.42 -8.02 11.79
C GLU A 132 19.71 -9.10 10.98
N LYS A 133 20.29 -10.30 10.97
CA LYS A 133 19.62 -11.50 10.47
C LYS A 133 18.42 -11.82 11.36
N ALA A 134 17.28 -12.17 10.73
CA ALA A 134 16.09 -12.55 11.46
C ALA A 134 16.35 -13.77 12.36
N PRO A 135 16.18 -13.65 13.68
CA PRO A 135 16.46 -14.76 14.61
C PRO A 135 15.42 -15.89 14.50
N ASP A 136 14.30 -15.66 13.83
CA ASP A 136 13.27 -16.67 13.58
C ASP A 136 13.82 -17.86 12.76
N HIS A 137 14.75 -17.58 11.84
CA HIS A 137 15.40 -18.57 10.98
C HIS A 137 16.91 -18.27 10.84
N PRO A 138 17.72 -18.41 11.90
CA PRO A 138 19.08 -17.87 11.94
C PRO A 138 20.05 -18.53 10.95
N GLY A 139 19.84 -19.81 10.63
CA GLY A 139 20.66 -20.57 9.67
C GLY A 139 20.15 -20.53 8.23
N TYR A 140 19.06 -19.81 7.94
CA TYR A 140 18.40 -19.86 6.64
C TYR A 140 18.56 -18.54 5.87
N ASP A 141 19.05 -18.62 4.64
CA ASP A 141 19.07 -17.50 3.71
C ASP A 141 18.01 -17.74 2.66
N VAL A 142 16.91 -16.99 2.75
CA VAL A 142 15.74 -17.19 1.92
C VAL A 142 16.01 -16.91 0.44
N ILE A 143 16.89 -15.96 0.09
CA ILE A 143 17.22 -15.67 -1.29
C ILE A 143 18.11 -16.76 -1.86
N ALA A 144 19.16 -17.16 -1.13
CA ALA A 144 20.10 -18.18 -1.58
C ALA A 144 19.44 -19.56 -1.78
N ASP A 145 18.41 -19.88 -1.00
CA ASP A 145 17.65 -21.11 -1.13
C ASP A 145 16.62 -21.06 -2.26
N VAL A 146 15.80 -20.01 -2.30
CA VAL A 146 14.63 -19.93 -3.20
C VAL A 146 15.02 -19.56 -4.62
N LEU A 147 15.99 -18.67 -4.83
CA LEU A 147 16.34 -18.14 -6.14
C LEU A 147 16.76 -19.23 -7.16
N PRO A 148 17.64 -20.18 -6.85
CA PRO A 148 18.00 -21.25 -7.79
C PRO A 148 16.79 -22.15 -8.15
N ALA A 149 15.93 -22.45 -7.17
CA ALA A 149 14.73 -23.26 -7.39
C ALA A 149 13.69 -22.54 -8.25
N ALA A 150 13.51 -21.23 -8.06
CA ALA A 150 12.65 -20.39 -8.88
C ALA A 150 13.18 -20.30 -10.33
N ARG A 151 14.50 -20.12 -10.51
CA ARG A 151 15.12 -20.08 -11.84
C ARG A 151 14.90 -21.37 -12.64
N ARG A 152 15.05 -22.55 -12.00
CA ARG A 152 14.78 -23.84 -12.66
C ARG A 152 13.33 -23.95 -13.19
N ARG A 153 12.40 -23.21 -12.59
CA ARG A 153 10.97 -23.16 -12.97
C ARG A 153 10.61 -21.99 -13.89
N GLY A 154 11.59 -21.19 -14.32
CA GLY A 154 11.36 -19.99 -15.12
C GLY A 154 10.61 -18.86 -14.36
N MET A 155 10.66 -18.88 -13.03
CA MET A 155 10.04 -17.86 -12.20
C MET A 155 11.02 -16.70 -11.93
N ARG A 156 10.48 -15.48 -11.89
CA ARG A 156 11.21 -14.28 -11.44
C ARG A 156 11.13 -14.13 -9.93
N LEU A 157 12.14 -13.48 -9.33
CA LEU A 157 12.19 -13.21 -7.90
C LEU A 157 12.50 -11.75 -7.64
N TYR A 158 11.58 -11.06 -6.96
CA TYR A 158 11.72 -9.70 -6.45
C TYR A 158 11.90 -9.75 -4.94
N CYS A 159 12.88 -9.01 -4.40
CA CYS A 159 12.98 -8.78 -2.97
C CYS A 159 11.90 -7.78 -2.56
N TRP A 160 11.05 -8.19 -1.61
CA TRP A 160 10.03 -7.34 -1.01
C TRP A 160 10.41 -7.00 0.42
N PHE A 161 10.42 -5.71 0.73
CA PHE A 161 10.69 -5.18 2.06
C PHE A 161 9.87 -3.94 2.33
N GLU A 162 9.58 -3.67 3.60
CA GLU A 162 8.69 -2.59 4.01
C GLU A 162 9.27 -1.79 5.19
N ASP A 163 8.84 -0.53 5.30
CA ASP A 163 9.23 0.43 6.33
C ASP A 163 8.58 0.10 7.68
N VAL A 164 8.94 -1.05 8.24
CA VAL A 164 8.47 -1.53 9.53
C VAL A 164 9.66 -1.83 10.42
N PHE A 165 9.80 -1.08 11.50
CA PHE A 165 10.85 -1.25 12.51
C PHE A 165 10.28 -1.64 13.88
N ARG A 166 11.16 -2.08 14.77
CA ARG A 166 10.92 -2.19 16.21
C ARG A 166 11.82 -1.22 16.94
N ARG A 167 11.37 -0.72 18.08
CA ARG A 167 12.12 0.25 18.90
C ARG A 167 13.43 -0.32 19.49
N ASP A 168 13.50 -1.63 19.65
CA ASP A 168 14.65 -2.35 20.21
C ASP A 168 15.70 -2.76 19.16
N VAL A 169 15.54 -2.34 17.89
CA VAL A 169 16.56 -2.58 16.87
C VAL A 169 17.81 -1.75 17.19
N PRO A 170 19.00 -2.36 17.22
CA PRO A 170 20.23 -1.63 17.52
C PRO A 170 20.46 -0.45 16.59
N GLY A 171 20.69 0.71 17.18
CA GLY A 171 20.92 1.99 16.47
C GLY A 171 19.68 2.68 15.92
N PHE A 172 18.48 2.11 16.13
CA PHE A 172 17.20 2.70 15.70
C PHE A 172 16.90 4.04 16.40
N ASP A 173 17.31 4.18 17.64
CA ASP A 173 17.13 5.41 18.45
C ASP A 173 17.63 6.67 17.74
N ARG A 174 18.74 6.55 16.98
CA ARG A 174 19.31 7.66 16.19
C ARG A 174 18.58 7.93 14.89
N ALA A 175 17.72 7.02 14.44
CA ALA A 175 16.95 7.13 13.22
C ALA A 175 15.48 7.50 13.46
N ALA A 176 15.02 7.42 14.72
CA ALA A 176 13.62 7.54 15.10
C ALA A 176 13.02 8.90 14.77
N GLU A 177 11.75 8.90 14.40
CA GLU A 177 10.92 10.11 14.39
C GLU A 177 10.72 10.66 15.81
N ILE A 178 10.68 11.97 15.90
CA ILE A 178 10.33 12.70 17.14
C ILE A 178 8.98 13.38 16.89
N ASP A 179 8.03 13.15 17.76
CA ASP A 179 6.70 13.74 17.66
C ASP A 179 6.64 15.20 18.10
N LEU A 180 5.46 15.79 18.03
CA LEU A 180 5.17 17.16 18.44
C LEU A 180 5.56 17.46 19.90
N HIS A 181 5.51 16.46 20.78
CA HIS A 181 5.81 16.54 22.21
C HIS A 181 7.25 16.14 22.56
N GLY A 182 8.09 15.84 21.57
CA GLY A 182 9.48 15.46 21.77
C GLY A 182 9.71 13.98 22.08
N ALA A 183 8.70 13.14 21.97
CA ALA A 183 8.81 11.69 22.17
C ALA A 183 9.10 10.94 20.87
N SER A 184 9.81 9.82 20.96
CA SER A 184 9.99 8.92 19.81
C SER A 184 8.68 8.20 19.45
N THR A 185 8.26 8.29 18.19
CA THR A 185 7.06 7.61 17.70
C THR A 185 7.23 6.11 17.53
N GLY A 186 8.47 5.60 17.47
CA GLY A 186 8.80 4.22 17.13
C GLY A 186 8.86 3.95 15.63
N LEU A 187 8.75 5.00 14.81
CA LEU A 187 8.95 4.97 13.35
C LEU A 187 10.29 5.61 12.98
N ALA A 188 10.87 5.24 11.85
CA ALA A 188 12.10 5.84 11.35
C ALA A 188 11.78 7.12 10.55
N CYS A 189 12.57 8.17 10.75
CA CYS A 189 12.41 9.42 10.02
C CYS A 189 13.05 9.33 8.62
N HIS A 190 12.29 9.53 7.55
CA HIS A 190 12.77 9.46 6.15
C HIS A 190 13.83 10.53 5.82
N ARG A 191 13.83 11.67 6.53
CA ARG A 191 14.87 12.70 6.36
C ARG A 191 16.15 12.43 7.13
N ASN A 192 16.12 11.45 8.04
CA ASN A 192 17.29 11.08 8.81
C ASN A 192 18.27 10.28 7.94
N PRO A 193 19.55 10.68 7.81
CA PRO A 193 20.53 9.96 7.03
C PRO A 193 20.68 8.48 7.43
N ASN A 194 20.55 8.16 8.73
CA ASN A 194 20.62 6.76 9.19
C ASN A 194 19.53 5.89 8.55
N THR A 195 18.29 6.38 8.50
CA THR A 195 17.17 5.68 7.86
C THR A 195 17.42 5.51 6.36
N ARG A 196 17.76 6.61 5.70
CA ARG A 196 17.98 6.62 4.26
C ARG A 196 19.12 5.70 3.85
N ASN A 197 20.28 5.81 4.51
CA ASN A 197 21.44 4.98 4.22
C ASN A 197 21.22 3.50 4.55
N PHE A 198 20.36 3.19 5.53
CA PHE A 198 19.95 1.82 5.79
C PHE A 198 19.18 1.21 4.60
N TRP A 199 18.17 1.92 4.07
CA TRP A 199 17.41 1.44 2.91
C TRP A 199 18.26 1.33 1.65
N LEU A 200 19.15 2.31 1.41
CA LEU A 200 20.10 2.25 0.30
C LEU A 200 21.06 1.07 0.43
N GLY A 201 21.58 0.85 1.65
CA GLY A 201 22.45 -0.29 1.93
C GLY A 201 21.75 -1.64 1.71
N LEU A 202 20.50 -1.77 2.11
CA LEU A 202 19.71 -2.98 1.92
C LEU A 202 19.45 -3.26 0.42
N ALA A 203 19.09 -2.22 -0.34
CA ALA A 203 18.89 -2.34 -1.78
C ALA A 203 20.20 -2.68 -2.52
N GLU A 204 21.31 -2.04 -2.17
CA GLU A 204 22.63 -2.33 -2.74
C GLU A 204 23.07 -3.75 -2.43
N ASP A 205 22.87 -4.21 -1.19
CA ASP A 205 23.20 -5.57 -0.76
C ASP A 205 22.46 -6.62 -1.62
N TYR A 206 21.14 -6.49 -1.75
CA TYR A 206 20.37 -7.46 -2.51
C TYR A 206 20.74 -7.48 -4.00
N LEU A 207 20.94 -6.33 -4.62
CA LEU A 207 21.25 -6.23 -6.03
C LEU A 207 22.69 -6.68 -6.38
N ARG A 208 23.65 -6.58 -5.43
CA ARG A 208 25.04 -6.98 -5.67
C ARG A 208 25.34 -8.39 -5.21
N SER A 209 24.65 -8.87 -4.19
CA SER A 209 24.91 -10.19 -3.59
C SER A 209 24.10 -11.31 -4.23
N TYR A 210 22.99 -10.99 -4.90
CA TYR A 210 22.08 -11.97 -5.50
C TYR A 210 21.64 -11.54 -6.90
N ASP A 211 21.47 -12.51 -7.82
CA ASP A 211 20.91 -12.24 -9.16
C ASP A 211 19.37 -12.20 -9.14
N VAL A 212 18.79 -11.32 -8.35
CA VAL A 212 17.34 -11.11 -8.28
C VAL A 212 16.83 -10.32 -9.47
N ASP A 213 15.53 -10.39 -9.78
CA ASP A 213 14.91 -9.67 -10.91
C ASP A 213 14.54 -8.22 -10.57
N GLY A 214 14.52 -7.88 -9.30
CA GLY A 214 14.24 -6.52 -8.86
C GLY A 214 13.87 -6.40 -7.40
N LEU A 215 13.37 -5.21 -7.06
CA LEU A 215 13.01 -4.79 -5.71
C LEU A 215 11.60 -4.23 -5.67
N MET A 216 10.89 -4.49 -4.57
CA MET A 216 9.66 -3.82 -4.19
C MET A 216 9.78 -3.30 -2.76
N TRP A 217 9.68 -1.99 -2.58
CA TRP A 217 9.66 -1.35 -1.26
C TRP A 217 8.38 -0.54 -1.06
N GLY A 218 7.98 -0.33 0.18
CA GLY A 218 6.84 0.49 0.51
C GLY A 218 6.84 0.97 1.94
N SER A 219 6.12 2.08 2.15
CA SER A 219 5.84 2.64 3.47
C SER A 219 4.33 2.82 3.60
N GLU A 220 3.73 2.14 4.58
CA GLU A 220 2.32 2.26 4.93
C GLU A 220 2.14 3.33 6.01
N ARG A 221 2.59 4.55 5.71
CA ARG A 221 2.59 5.68 6.65
C ARG A 221 1.91 6.90 6.06
N GLN A 222 1.43 7.75 6.92
CA GLN A 222 0.81 9.02 6.58
C GLN A 222 1.52 10.16 7.30
N GLY A 223 1.37 11.36 6.79
CA GLY A 223 1.99 12.56 7.33
C GLY A 223 1.36 13.03 8.64
N PRO A 224 1.93 14.08 9.26
CA PRO A 224 1.50 14.59 10.56
C PRO A 224 0.07 15.14 10.54
N LEU A 225 -0.41 15.70 9.43
CA LEU A 225 -1.78 16.19 9.30
C LEU A 225 -2.78 15.05 9.36
N ASP A 226 -2.59 14.03 8.53
CA ASP A 226 -3.44 12.84 8.50
C ASP A 226 -3.41 12.09 9.84
N ASN A 227 -2.23 12.03 10.51
CA ASN A 227 -2.09 11.46 11.85
C ASN A 227 -2.90 12.24 12.89
N ALA A 228 -2.88 13.57 12.86
CA ALA A 228 -3.66 14.43 13.77
C ALA A 228 -5.17 14.21 13.57
N LEU A 229 -5.61 14.07 12.34
CA LEU A 229 -7.00 13.80 11.98
C LEU A 229 -7.43 12.35 12.27
N ALA A 230 -6.48 11.42 12.41
CA ALA A 230 -6.68 9.96 12.43
C ALA A 230 -7.50 9.46 11.23
N ALA A 231 -7.40 10.13 10.08
CA ALA A 231 -8.16 9.87 8.87
C ALA A 231 -7.56 8.70 8.06
N SER A 232 -7.44 7.53 8.72
CA SER A 232 -7.02 6.28 8.09
C SER A 232 -7.79 5.09 8.66
N HIS A 233 -7.73 3.95 7.98
CA HIS A 233 -8.32 2.72 8.51
C HIS A 233 -7.55 2.15 9.73
N GLY A 234 -6.27 2.52 9.89
CA GLY A 234 -5.47 2.17 11.07
C GLY A 234 -5.65 3.13 12.26
N GLY A 235 -6.36 4.23 12.06
CA GLY A 235 -6.45 5.31 13.05
C GLY A 235 -5.16 6.14 13.16
N GLY A 236 -5.10 7.06 14.11
CA GLY A 236 -3.93 7.89 14.40
C GLY A 236 -3.10 7.28 15.53
N GLY A 237 -2.22 6.35 15.21
CA GLY A 237 -1.47 5.61 16.24
C GLY A 237 -0.01 6.05 16.42
N SER A 238 0.53 6.84 15.49
CA SER A 238 1.97 7.08 15.40
C SER A 238 2.45 8.38 16.04
N GLY A 239 1.56 9.19 16.62
CA GLY A 239 1.86 10.55 17.02
C GLY A 239 1.94 11.53 15.83
N ILE A 240 2.04 12.83 16.14
CA ILE A 240 2.17 13.90 15.13
C ILE A 240 3.66 14.16 14.94
N GLY A 241 4.30 13.51 14.01
CA GLY A 241 5.72 13.60 13.70
C GLY A 241 5.97 13.90 12.21
N CYS A 242 7.16 14.36 11.77
CA CYS A 242 8.39 14.33 12.54
C CYS A 242 8.92 15.75 12.83
N PHE A 243 9.34 15.99 14.07
CA PHE A 243 9.98 17.23 14.51
C PHE A 243 11.44 17.00 14.94
N CYS A 244 12.12 15.98 14.41
CA CYS A 244 13.52 15.71 14.69
C CYS A 244 14.43 16.81 14.09
N PRO A 245 15.72 16.91 14.50
CA PRO A 245 16.63 17.93 13.99
C PRO A 245 16.71 18.01 12.47
N HIS A 246 16.67 16.86 11.76
CA HIS A 246 16.72 16.83 10.30
C HIS A 246 15.47 17.43 9.64
N CYS A 247 14.29 17.20 10.21
CA CYS A 247 13.05 17.84 9.76
C CYS A 247 13.03 19.33 10.06
N LEU A 248 13.50 19.75 11.25
CA LEU A 248 13.62 21.17 11.61
C LEU A 248 14.58 21.91 10.66
N ASP A 249 15.72 21.31 10.33
CA ASP A 249 16.68 21.92 9.40
C ASP A 249 16.12 22.01 7.97
N ALA A 250 15.39 21.00 7.53
CA ALA A 250 14.71 21.02 6.24
C ALA A 250 13.61 22.09 6.19
N ALA A 251 12.83 22.23 7.28
CA ALA A 251 11.80 23.27 7.40
C ALA A 251 12.39 24.67 7.28
N ARG A 252 13.51 24.94 7.97
CA ARG A 252 14.22 26.24 7.84
C ARG A 252 14.69 26.51 6.42
N LYS A 253 15.24 25.49 5.74
CA LYS A 253 15.66 25.62 4.32
C LYS A 253 14.49 25.90 3.38
N TRP A 254 13.30 25.45 3.72
CA TRP A 254 12.06 25.72 2.96
C TRP A 254 11.33 26.98 3.44
N SER A 255 11.94 27.76 4.35
CA SER A 255 11.35 28.96 4.92
C SER A 255 10.01 28.70 5.62
N ILE A 256 9.85 27.52 6.24
CA ILE A 256 8.69 27.18 7.06
C ILE A 256 8.95 27.66 8.47
N ASP A 257 8.03 28.47 9.01
CA ASP A 257 8.08 28.90 10.40
C ASP A 257 7.75 27.70 11.33
N VAL A 258 8.79 27.19 12.00
CA VAL A 258 8.71 26.01 12.86
C VAL A 258 7.81 26.23 14.07
N ASP A 259 7.87 27.42 14.65
CA ASP A 259 7.10 27.72 15.87
C ASP A 259 5.60 27.82 15.51
N ARG A 260 5.26 28.48 14.41
CA ARG A 260 3.90 28.53 13.90
C ARG A 260 3.37 27.16 13.47
N ALA A 261 4.22 26.31 12.86
CA ALA A 261 3.85 24.92 12.56
C ALA A 261 3.50 24.16 13.85
N ARG A 262 4.32 24.26 14.89
CA ARG A 262 4.05 23.64 16.20
C ARG A 262 2.78 24.17 16.84
N GLU A 263 2.56 25.49 16.86
CA GLU A 263 1.32 26.09 17.34
C GLU A 263 0.09 25.54 16.60
N GLY A 264 0.19 25.45 15.28
CA GLY A 264 -0.87 24.92 14.42
C GLY A 264 -1.20 23.47 14.75
N TYR A 265 -0.19 22.59 14.84
CA TYR A 265 -0.39 21.19 15.20
C TYR A 265 -0.91 21.00 16.62
N LEU A 266 -0.45 21.78 17.60
CA LEU A 266 -1.01 21.78 18.95
C LEU A 266 -2.48 22.23 18.96
N ALA A 267 -2.84 23.22 18.14
CA ALA A 267 -4.22 23.66 18.00
C ALA A 267 -5.09 22.60 17.34
N LEU A 268 -4.59 21.94 16.29
CA LEU A 268 -5.25 20.84 15.59
C LEU A 268 -5.45 19.63 16.49
N GLU A 269 -4.44 19.25 17.28
CA GLU A 269 -4.52 18.15 18.24
C GLU A 269 -5.59 18.41 19.31
N ARG A 270 -5.62 19.63 19.89
CA ARG A 270 -6.66 20.02 20.86
C ARG A 270 -8.05 19.96 20.24
N TRP A 271 -8.21 20.46 19.01
CA TRP A 271 -9.47 20.41 18.30
C TRP A 271 -9.92 18.97 18.04
N ALA A 272 -9.06 18.10 17.51
CA ALA A 272 -9.36 16.71 17.25
C ALA A 272 -9.70 15.92 18.53
N THR A 273 -8.93 16.17 19.62
CA THR A 273 -9.18 15.55 20.93
C THR A 273 -10.51 16.02 21.53
N GLY A 274 -10.83 17.31 21.41
CA GLY A 274 -12.12 17.85 21.85
C GLY A 274 -13.31 17.22 21.11
N LEU A 275 -13.21 17.07 19.79
CA LEU A 275 -14.26 16.41 19.00
C LEU A 275 -14.48 14.93 19.42
N ARG A 276 -13.39 14.18 19.63
CA ARG A 276 -13.46 12.78 20.12
C ARG A 276 -14.08 12.71 21.52
N ALA A 277 -13.89 13.74 22.34
CA ALA A 277 -14.52 13.87 23.65
C ALA A 277 -15.97 14.41 23.58
N GLY A 278 -16.56 14.56 22.40
CA GLY A 278 -17.94 15.01 22.20
C GLY A 278 -18.13 16.53 22.18
N GLN A 279 -17.04 17.33 22.24
CA GLN A 279 -17.14 18.78 22.07
C GLN A 279 -17.56 19.11 20.62
N ARG A 280 -18.37 20.16 20.47
CA ARG A 280 -18.77 20.65 19.14
C ARG A 280 -18.53 22.14 19.06
N PRO A 281 -17.63 22.60 18.15
CA PRO A 281 -17.44 24.03 17.88
C PRO A 281 -18.74 24.67 17.39
N ALA A 282 -18.96 25.94 17.75
CA ALA A 282 -20.18 26.67 17.35
C ALA A 282 -20.37 26.72 15.82
N ASP A 283 -19.28 26.84 15.06
CA ASP A 283 -19.32 26.87 13.59
C ASP A 283 -19.20 25.47 12.95
N GLY A 284 -19.22 24.40 13.76
CA GLY A 284 -19.01 23.03 13.30
C GLY A 284 -17.56 22.62 13.19
N ALA A 285 -17.34 21.30 13.06
CA ALA A 285 -16.02 20.70 13.02
C ALA A 285 -15.26 21.09 11.75
N PHE A 286 -15.86 20.91 10.58
CA PHE A 286 -15.20 21.18 9.30
C PHE A 286 -14.81 22.64 9.11
N VAL A 287 -15.70 23.58 9.45
CA VAL A 287 -15.41 25.03 9.35
C VAL A 287 -14.26 25.41 10.28
N THR A 288 -14.25 24.84 11.51
CA THR A 288 -13.16 25.09 12.47
C THR A 288 -11.84 24.51 11.98
N PHE A 289 -11.83 23.30 11.40
CA PHE A 289 -10.65 22.71 10.76
C PHE A 289 -10.11 23.62 9.64
N TRP A 290 -10.98 24.05 8.73
CA TRP A 290 -10.57 24.92 7.64
C TRP A 290 -9.99 26.26 8.15
N ARG A 291 -10.58 26.82 9.20
CA ARG A 291 -10.06 28.02 9.87
C ARG A 291 -8.67 27.80 10.44
N LEU A 292 -8.38 26.61 10.98
CA LEU A 292 -7.03 26.27 11.47
C LEU A 292 -6.03 26.27 10.31
N LEU A 293 -6.37 25.67 9.15
CA LEU A 293 -5.49 25.70 7.97
C LEU A 293 -5.24 27.12 7.45
N VAL A 294 -6.26 27.98 7.44
CA VAL A 294 -6.13 29.40 7.03
C VAL A 294 -5.26 30.18 8.02
N LYS A 295 -5.43 29.91 9.32
CA LYS A 295 -4.66 30.59 10.37
C LYS A 295 -3.19 30.12 10.43
N TYR A 296 -2.96 28.84 10.18
CA TYR A 296 -1.67 28.19 10.24
C TYR A 296 -1.37 27.47 8.91
N PRO A 297 -1.06 28.19 7.83
CA PRO A 297 -0.72 27.58 6.53
C PRO A 297 0.52 26.67 6.62
N GLU A 298 1.31 26.81 7.67
CA GLU A 298 2.46 25.97 8.00
C GLU A 298 2.06 24.51 8.22
N LEU A 299 0.81 24.20 8.56
CA LEU A 299 0.29 22.82 8.64
C LEU A 299 0.42 22.09 7.29
N LEU A 300 -0.03 22.72 6.21
CA LEU A 300 0.10 22.15 4.87
C LEU A 300 1.55 22.16 4.37
N ALA A 301 2.31 23.20 4.69
CA ALA A 301 3.72 23.26 4.34
C ALA A 301 4.54 22.15 5.02
N TRP A 302 4.22 21.83 6.28
CA TRP A 302 4.86 20.76 7.04
C TRP A 302 4.45 19.39 6.54
N GLU A 303 3.18 19.18 6.20
CA GLU A 303 2.68 17.96 5.57
C GLU A 303 3.43 17.69 4.26
N ARG A 304 3.53 18.69 3.39
CA ARG A 304 4.32 18.60 2.16
C ARG A 304 5.79 18.30 2.45
N LEU A 305 6.39 18.94 3.47
CA LEU A 305 7.77 18.67 3.88
C LEU A 305 7.96 17.19 4.26
N TRP A 306 7.02 16.62 5.01
CA TRP A 306 7.08 15.22 5.42
C TRP A 306 6.98 14.28 4.20
N ASN A 307 5.99 14.49 3.34
CA ASN A 307 5.77 13.71 2.12
C ASN A 307 6.98 13.74 1.17
N GLU A 308 7.60 14.90 0.99
CA GLU A 308 8.85 15.00 0.21
C GLU A 308 10.02 14.21 0.82
N GLY A 309 10.09 14.06 2.14
CA GLY A 309 11.08 13.20 2.77
C GLY A 309 10.90 11.72 2.41
N LEU A 310 9.67 11.28 2.33
CA LEU A 310 9.32 9.92 1.86
C LEU A 310 9.63 9.75 0.36
N ASN A 311 9.19 10.70 -0.46
CA ASN A 311 9.43 10.71 -1.91
C ASN A 311 10.91 10.74 -2.26
N ASP A 312 11.74 11.45 -1.49
CA ASP A 312 13.20 11.42 -1.62
C ASP A 312 13.76 10.00 -1.42
N THR A 313 13.22 9.24 -0.47
CA THR A 313 13.63 7.85 -0.26
C THR A 313 13.30 6.97 -1.48
N TYR A 314 12.12 7.09 -2.06
CA TYR A 314 11.75 6.38 -3.29
C TYR A 314 12.67 6.74 -4.46
N ARG A 315 12.90 8.04 -4.69
CA ARG A 315 13.77 8.53 -5.76
C ARG A 315 15.21 8.03 -5.63
N ASP A 316 15.75 8.01 -4.42
CA ASP A 316 17.13 7.58 -4.20
C ASP A 316 17.30 6.08 -4.29
N LEU A 317 16.34 5.30 -3.79
CA LEU A 317 16.32 3.84 -4.00
C LEU A 317 16.27 3.51 -5.49
N TYR A 318 15.41 4.20 -6.26
CA TYR A 318 15.33 3.99 -7.71
C TYR A 318 16.63 4.33 -8.41
N ARG A 319 17.20 5.50 -8.14
CA ARG A 319 18.47 5.96 -8.74
C ARG A 319 19.61 5.01 -8.42
N LEU A 320 19.76 4.62 -7.15
CA LEU A 320 20.78 3.67 -6.74
C LEU A 320 20.60 2.33 -7.47
N ALA A 321 19.42 1.76 -7.43
CA ALA A 321 19.13 0.48 -8.04
C ALA A 321 19.42 0.49 -9.55
N LYS A 322 18.98 1.53 -10.28
CA LYS A 322 19.24 1.68 -11.70
C LYS A 322 20.70 1.95 -12.03
N SER A 323 21.47 2.54 -11.12
CA SER A 323 22.92 2.71 -11.30
C SER A 323 23.70 1.39 -11.15
N ILE A 324 23.18 0.46 -10.35
CA ILE A 324 23.79 -0.86 -10.12
C ILE A 324 23.36 -1.86 -11.20
N ALA A 325 22.06 -1.90 -11.49
CA ALA A 325 21.43 -2.90 -12.35
C ALA A 325 20.26 -2.27 -13.12
N PRO A 326 20.53 -1.61 -14.26
CA PRO A 326 19.54 -0.83 -15.01
C PRO A 326 18.39 -1.67 -15.59
N ASP A 327 18.61 -2.96 -15.79
CA ASP A 327 17.66 -3.93 -16.32
C ASP A 327 16.70 -4.50 -15.27
N LYS A 328 17.02 -4.37 -13.97
CA LYS A 328 16.18 -4.92 -12.90
C LYS A 328 14.94 -4.05 -12.64
N GLY A 329 13.81 -4.69 -12.34
CA GLY A 329 12.54 -4.00 -12.08
C GLY A 329 12.49 -3.40 -10.68
N ILE A 330 12.21 -2.10 -10.58
CA ILE A 330 12.10 -1.40 -9.30
C ILE A 330 10.69 -0.81 -9.17
N GLY A 331 10.01 -1.11 -8.08
CA GLY A 331 8.65 -0.61 -7.90
C GLY A 331 8.22 -0.49 -6.46
N TRP A 332 7.04 0.05 -6.28
CA TRP A 332 6.55 0.48 -4.97
C TRP A 332 5.24 -0.20 -4.59
N HIS A 333 5.11 -0.47 -3.31
CA HIS A 333 3.87 -0.85 -2.67
C HIS A 333 3.11 0.42 -2.30
N ILE A 334 1.89 0.59 -2.81
CA ILE A 334 1.00 1.71 -2.48
C ILE A 334 -0.04 1.23 -1.48
N TRP A 335 -0.08 1.88 -0.34
CA TRP A 335 -0.91 1.50 0.80
C TRP A 335 -2.42 1.58 0.53
N HIS A 336 -3.19 0.73 1.21
CA HIS A 336 -4.64 0.63 1.04
C HIS A 336 -5.40 1.92 1.39
N ASN A 337 -4.85 2.76 2.27
CA ASN A 337 -5.46 4.04 2.63
C ASN A 337 -5.66 4.97 1.42
N ASN A 338 -4.89 4.77 0.35
CA ASN A 338 -5.05 5.45 -0.93
C ASN A 338 -6.46 5.26 -1.54
N SER A 339 -7.13 4.15 -1.24
CA SER A 339 -8.48 3.87 -1.70
C SER A 339 -9.57 4.50 -0.81
N PHE A 340 -9.24 4.94 0.38
CA PHE A 340 -10.22 5.42 1.37
C PHE A 340 -10.13 6.92 1.58
N SER A 341 -8.94 7.44 1.86
CA SER A 341 -8.73 8.85 2.17
C SER A 341 -8.47 9.68 0.90
N PRO A 342 -9.32 10.65 0.57
CA PRO A 342 -9.04 11.58 -0.52
C PRO A 342 -7.83 12.48 -0.22
N PHE A 343 -7.51 12.73 1.05
CA PHE A 343 -6.33 13.49 1.47
C PHE A 343 -5.06 12.71 1.20
N TYR A 344 -4.95 11.51 1.72
CA TYR A 344 -3.81 10.62 1.46
C TYR A 344 -3.63 10.36 -0.04
N ARG A 345 -4.73 10.17 -0.79
CA ARG A 345 -4.68 10.01 -2.24
C ARG A 345 -4.09 11.22 -2.96
N ALA A 346 -4.39 12.43 -2.50
CA ALA A 346 -3.84 13.65 -3.09
C ALA A 346 -2.31 13.74 -2.90
N GLU A 347 -1.77 13.09 -1.89
CA GLU A 347 -0.34 13.01 -1.61
C GLU A 347 0.37 11.87 -2.37
N GLN A 348 -0.39 10.86 -2.81
CA GLN A 348 0.10 9.70 -3.55
C GLN A 348 -0.14 9.87 -5.06
N ASP A 349 0.48 10.89 -5.66
CA ASP A 349 0.34 11.18 -7.09
C ASP A 349 1.02 10.10 -7.95
N TYR A 350 0.20 9.34 -8.68
CA TYR A 350 0.69 8.29 -9.58
C TYR A 350 1.57 8.83 -10.71
N ALA A 351 1.31 10.05 -11.20
CA ALA A 351 2.14 10.67 -12.22
C ALA A 351 3.54 11.06 -11.68
N GLU A 352 3.61 11.44 -10.40
CA GLU A 352 4.90 11.65 -9.74
C GLU A 352 5.64 10.32 -9.54
N PHE A 353 4.98 9.28 -9.00
CA PHE A 353 5.57 7.96 -8.84
C PHE A 353 6.07 7.36 -10.16
N ALA A 354 5.39 7.62 -11.28
CA ALA A 354 5.78 7.11 -12.59
C ALA A 354 7.20 7.56 -13.02
N LYS A 355 7.70 8.68 -12.50
CA LYS A 355 9.04 9.20 -12.84
C LYS A 355 10.19 8.36 -12.28
N TYR A 356 9.91 7.57 -11.28
CA TYR A 356 10.91 6.74 -10.57
C TYR A 356 10.35 5.36 -10.18
N SER A 357 9.63 4.71 -11.10
CA SER A 357 9.10 3.35 -10.95
C SER A 357 9.10 2.61 -12.29
N ASP A 358 9.34 1.31 -12.25
CA ASP A 358 9.05 0.42 -13.38
C ASP A 358 7.67 -0.24 -13.21
N PHE A 359 7.19 -0.35 -11.96
CA PHE A 359 5.86 -0.85 -11.62
C PHE A 359 5.35 -0.27 -10.30
N LEU A 360 4.03 -0.29 -10.14
CA LEU A 360 3.36 -0.05 -8.85
C LEU A 360 2.50 -1.26 -8.49
N LYS A 361 2.68 -1.74 -7.27
CA LYS A 361 1.75 -2.65 -6.61
C LYS A 361 0.77 -1.81 -5.81
N VAL A 362 -0.40 -1.60 -6.34
CA VAL A 362 -1.46 -0.85 -5.65
C VAL A 362 -2.34 -1.82 -4.89
N VAL A 363 -2.53 -1.57 -3.59
CA VAL A 363 -3.40 -2.41 -2.75
C VAL A 363 -4.85 -2.20 -3.16
N MET A 364 -5.47 -3.28 -3.67
CA MET A 364 -6.88 -3.32 -4.06
C MET A 364 -7.60 -4.49 -3.37
N TYR A 365 -7.38 -4.61 -2.06
CA TYR A 365 -7.92 -5.70 -1.24
C TYR A 365 -9.42 -5.51 -1.02
N ASN A 366 -10.23 -6.17 -1.85
CA ASN A 366 -11.67 -5.99 -1.81
C ASN A 366 -12.33 -6.62 -0.57
N ASN A 367 -11.87 -7.78 -0.10
CA ASN A 367 -12.53 -8.46 1.02
C ASN A 367 -12.25 -7.75 2.35
N CYS A 368 -10.99 -7.59 2.74
CA CYS A 368 -10.65 -6.82 3.94
C CYS A 368 -10.86 -5.31 3.76
N GLY A 369 -11.10 -4.86 2.54
CA GLY A 369 -11.40 -3.46 2.20
C GLY A 369 -12.69 -2.95 2.83
N GLY A 370 -13.72 -3.78 2.90
CA GLY A 370 -14.99 -3.41 3.52
C GLY A 370 -14.86 -3.00 4.98
N PRO A 371 -14.37 -3.86 5.88
CA PRO A 371 -14.14 -3.50 7.28
C PRO A 371 -13.14 -2.34 7.45
N ARG A 372 -12.14 -2.24 6.59
CA ARG A 372 -11.18 -1.12 6.62
C ARG A 372 -11.83 0.21 6.24
N LEU A 373 -12.67 0.24 5.21
CA LEU A 373 -13.42 1.44 4.83
C LEU A 373 -14.42 1.85 5.92
N ALA A 374 -15.13 0.88 6.51
CA ALA A 374 -16.01 1.16 7.65
C ALA A 374 -15.23 1.77 8.84
N GLN A 375 -13.99 1.30 9.08
CA GLN A 375 -13.14 1.89 10.12
C GLN A 375 -12.67 3.30 9.75
N TYR A 376 -12.27 3.54 8.48
CA TYR A 376 -11.93 4.87 8.00
C TYR A 376 -13.10 5.85 8.22
N VAL A 377 -14.31 5.46 7.85
CA VAL A 377 -15.51 6.28 8.04
C VAL A 377 -15.72 6.64 9.51
N ARG A 378 -15.61 5.66 10.43
CA ARG A 378 -15.72 5.94 11.87
C ARG A 378 -14.64 6.91 12.37
N ASN A 379 -13.41 6.75 11.90
CA ASN A 379 -12.29 7.60 12.31
C ASN A 379 -12.45 9.03 11.78
N ALA A 380 -12.84 9.19 10.51
CA ALA A 380 -13.08 10.49 9.90
C ALA A 380 -14.31 11.22 10.50
N HIS A 381 -15.38 10.45 10.82
CA HIS A 381 -16.52 10.96 11.56
C HIS A 381 -16.15 11.47 12.97
N ALA A 382 -15.23 10.81 13.65
CA ALA A 382 -14.82 11.21 15.00
C ALA A 382 -14.06 12.55 15.04
N THR A 383 -13.61 13.07 13.89
CA THR A 383 -12.82 14.30 13.77
C THR A 383 -13.36 15.21 12.68
N LEU A 384 -12.80 15.11 11.47
CA LEU A 384 -13.02 16.05 10.35
C LEU A 384 -14.50 16.20 9.95
N PHE A 385 -15.25 15.13 10.01
CA PHE A 385 -16.65 15.07 9.61
C PHE A 385 -17.61 14.84 10.79
N ALA A 386 -17.26 15.33 11.99
CA ALA A 386 -18.09 15.17 13.18
C ALA A 386 -19.46 15.88 13.11
N ASP A 387 -19.68 16.70 12.11
CA ASP A 387 -20.97 17.36 11.83
C ASP A 387 -21.93 16.48 10.99
N LEU A 388 -21.45 15.38 10.43
CA LEU A 388 -22.20 14.44 9.60
C LEU A 388 -22.49 13.15 10.37
N THR A 389 -23.50 12.36 9.94
CA THR A 389 -23.61 10.98 10.44
C THR A 389 -22.57 10.07 9.77
N PRO A 390 -22.21 8.91 10.34
CA PRO A 390 -21.30 7.97 9.70
C PRO A 390 -21.76 7.56 8.29
N GLU A 391 -23.08 7.40 8.07
CA GLU A 391 -23.67 7.09 6.75
C GLU A 391 -23.41 8.23 5.76
N GLN A 392 -23.58 9.47 6.19
CA GLN A 392 -23.31 10.65 5.34
C GLN A 392 -21.80 10.75 5.02
N VAL A 393 -20.92 10.39 5.95
CA VAL A 393 -19.47 10.32 5.68
C VAL A 393 -19.16 9.25 4.63
N LEU A 394 -19.81 8.08 4.71
CA LEU A 394 -19.67 7.03 3.70
C LEU A 394 -20.19 7.50 2.33
N ASP A 395 -21.36 8.12 2.27
CA ASP A 395 -21.93 8.65 1.03
C ASP A 395 -21.04 9.72 0.39
N PHE A 396 -20.48 10.62 1.21
CA PHE A 396 -19.47 11.58 0.77
C PHE A 396 -18.24 10.86 0.19
N THR A 397 -17.73 9.85 0.90
CA THR A 397 -16.58 9.07 0.46
C THR A 397 -16.87 8.37 -0.87
N TYR A 398 -18.04 7.75 -1.02
CA TYR A 398 -18.46 7.13 -2.27
C TYR A 398 -18.55 8.13 -3.42
N GLY A 399 -19.10 9.31 -3.16
CA GLY A 399 -19.19 10.38 -4.16
C GLY A 399 -17.82 10.84 -4.65
N VAL A 400 -16.89 11.11 -3.72
CA VAL A 400 -15.52 11.56 -4.04
C VAL A 400 -14.69 10.47 -4.71
N GLN A 401 -14.75 9.24 -4.19
CA GLN A 401 -14.00 8.10 -4.73
C GLN A 401 -14.67 7.44 -5.92
N GLN A 402 -15.93 7.84 -6.24
CA GLN A 402 -16.74 7.26 -7.31
C GLN A 402 -17.03 5.77 -7.13
N TYR A 403 -17.23 5.35 -5.87
CA TYR A 403 -17.58 3.96 -5.53
C TYR A 403 -19.10 3.76 -5.53
N ARG A 404 -19.51 2.51 -5.73
CA ARG A 404 -20.89 2.03 -5.66
C ARG A 404 -20.93 0.72 -4.90
N GLU A 405 -20.79 0.84 -3.60
CA GLU A 405 -20.61 -0.30 -2.70
C GLU A 405 -21.79 -0.43 -1.72
N ARG A 406 -21.69 -1.35 -0.78
CA ARG A 406 -22.72 -1.61 0.21
C ARG A 406 -22.84 -0.47 1.23
N PRO A 407 -24.02 -0.29 1.87
CA PRO A 407 -24.22 0.68 2.94
C PRO A 407 -23.38 0.29 4.19
N LEU A 408 -23.25 1.24 5.13
CA LEU A 408 -22.31 1.15 6.25
C LEU A 408 -22.55 -0.07 7.16
N ASP A 409 -23.80 -0.45 7.38
CA ASP A 409 -24.20 -1.60 8.18
C ASP A 409 -23.86 -2.95 7.54
N ARG A 410 -23.57 -2.97 6.24
CA ARG A 410 -23.31 -4.19 5.47
C ARG A 410 -21.85 -4.29 4.99
N ILE A 411 -21.18 -3.17 4.75
CA ILE A 411 -19.90 -3.17 4.04
C ILE A 411 -18.79 -3.96 4.75
N ALA A 412 -18.80 -4.00 6.07
CA ALA A 412 -17.80 -4.79 6.84
C ALA A 412 -18.01 -6.29 6.65
N ALA A 413 -19.27 -6.74 6.63
CA ALA A 413 -19.64 -8.15 6.47
C ALA A 413 -19.59 -8.63 5.01
N ASP A 414 -19.88 -7.75 4.05
CA ASP A 414 -19.97 -8.10 2.62
C ASP A 414 -18.64 -7.87 1.87
N GLY A 415 -17.75 -7.00 2.39
CA GLY A 415 -16.55 -6.55 1.68
C GLY A 415 -16.86 -5.52 0.59
N LEU A 416 -15.83 -5.13 -0.17
CA LEU A 416 -15.97 -4.35 -1.40
C LEU A 416 -16.15 -5.29 -2.60
N SER A 417 -16.82 -4.82 -3.62
CA SER A 417 -17.11 -5.61 -4.82
C SER A 417 -15.94 -5.69 -5.80
N ALA A 418 -16.05 -6.52 -6.83
CA ALA A 418 -15.10 -6.54 -7.93
C ALA A 418 -15.11 -5.22 -8.75
N ASP A 419 -16.22 -4.44 -8.73
CA ASP A 419 -16.28 -3.12 -9.37
C ASP A 419 -15.29 -2.13 -8.70
N TYR A 420 -15.09 -2.22 -7.39
CA TYR A 420 -14.04 -1.47 -6.70
C TYR A 420 -12.64 -1.77 -7.29
N VAL A 421 -12.30 -3.05 -7.46
CA VAL A 421 -11.01 -3.47 -8.06
C VAL A 421 -10.88 -2.93 -9.49
N LEU A 422 -11.93 -3.03 -10.30
CA LEU A 422 -11.98 -2.50 -11.66
C LEU A 422 -11.70 -0.99 -11.70
N ARG A 423 -12.36 -0.22 -10.84
CA ARG A 423 -12.24 1.25 -10.78
C ARG A 423 -10.85 1.69 -10.34
N GLU A 424 -10.34 1.10 -9.26
CA GLU A 424 -9.01 1.43 -8.77
C GLU A 424 -7.91 1.03 -9.76
N THR A 425 -8.06 -0.11 -10.45
CA THR A 425 -7.14 -0.50 -11.51
C THR A 425 -7.12 0.50 -12.67
N ARG A 426 -8.30 0.89 -13.16
CA ARG A 426 -8.41 1.91 -14.23
C ARG A 426 -7.79 3.23 -13.84
N ARG A 427 -8.03 3.67 -12.59
CA ARG A 427 -7.45 4.89 -12.05
C ARG A 427 -5.93 4.83 -11.99
N ALA A 428 -5.38 3.74 -11.48
CA ALA A 428 -3.94 3.56 -11.40
C ALA A 428 -3.29 3.51 -12.78
N VAL A 429 -3.86 2.75 -13.72
CA VAL A 429 -3.37 2.65 -15.11
C VAL A 429 -3.39 4.02 -15.80
N ALA A 430 -4.49 4.77 -15.66
CA ALA A 430 -4.60 6.11 -16.22
C ALA A 430 -3.61 7.11 -15.59
N GLY A 431 -3.34 6.95 -14.27
CA GLY A 431 -2.48 7.87 -13.52
C GLY A 431 -1.00 7.74 -13.83
N VAL A 432 -0.50 6.54 -14.15
CA VAL A 432 0.94 6.31 -14.40
C VAL A 432 1.36 6.44 -15.87
N GLY A 433 0.41 6.44 -16.82
CA GLY A 433 0.71 6.40 -18.24
C GLY A 433 1.21 5.03 -18.73
N GLU A 434 1.85 5.00 -19.92
CA GLU A 434 2.14 3.73 -20.61
C GLU A 434 3.42 3.01 -20.15
N HIS A 435 4.32 3.70 -19.46
CA HIS A 435 5.66 3.18 -19.17
C HIS A 435 5.76 2.38 -17.87
N VAL A 436 4.83 2.58 -16.94
CA VAL A 436 4.84 1.92 -15.64
C VAL A 436 3.81 0.79 -15.59
N LYS A 437 4.20 -0.36 -15.09
CA LYS A 437 3.31 -1.50 -14.96
C LYS A 437 2.44 -1.37 -13.71
N ILE A 438 1.15 -1.59 -13.83
CA ILE A 438 0.24 -1.69 -12.67
C ILE A 438 -0.02 -3.15 -12.37
N TRP A 439 0.31 -3.54 -11.14
CA TRP A 439 0.08 -4.87 -10.59
C TRP A 439 -0.82 -4.78 -9.36
N PRO A 440 -2.16 -4.83 -9.52
CA PRO A 440 -3.07 -4.81 -8.39
C PRO A 440 -2.75 -5.89 -7.37
N GLY A 441 -2.67 -5.50 -6.10
CA GLY A 441 -2.64 -6.44 -4.99
C GLY A 441 -4.04 -7.00 -4.76
N ILE A 442 -4.20 -8.31 -4.91
CA ILE A 442 -5.48 -9.03 -4.74
C ILE A 442 -5.50 -9.73 -3.39
N ASP A 443 -6.55 -9.51 -2.61
CA ASP A 443 -6.78 -10.15 -1.31
C ASP A 443 -7.11 -11.64 -1.47
N ILE A 444 -6.28 -12.51 -0.91
CA ILE A 444 -6.49 -13.97 -0.99
C ILE A 444 -7.06 -14.54 0.32
N ASP A 445 -6.69 -14.05 1.47
CA ASP A 445 -7.22 -14.46 2.78
C ASP A 445 -6.67 -13.57 3.91
N ILE A 446 -6.60 -12.27 3.67
CA ILE A 446 -6.13 -11.35 4.72
C ILE A 446 -7.07 -11.46 5.93
N PRO A 447 -6.56 -11.72 7.14
CA PRO A 447 -7.39 -11.89 8.32
C PRO A 447 -8.23 -10.66 8.64
N THR A 448 -9.50 -10.90 8.96
CA THR A 448 -10.51 -9.90 9.33
C THR A 448 -11.16 -10.26 10.66
N GLY A 449 -11.90 -9.34 11.28
CA GLY A 449 -12.65 -9.57 12.50
C GLY A 449 -13.67 -10.72 12.39
N ALA A 450 -14.14 -11.26 13.51
CA ALA A 450 -14.99 -12.47 13.53
C ALA A 450 -16.25 -12.32 12.66
N ASN A 451 -16.88 -11.16 12.67
CA ASN A 451 -18.11 -10.85 11.94
C ASN A 451 -17.89 -10.17 10.59
N ASP A 452 -16.64 -9.95 10.22
CA ASP A 452 -16.28 -9.30 8.97
C ASP A 452 -16.21 -10.31 7.81
N LYS A 453 -16.19 -9.78 6.58
CA LYS A 453 -16.04 -10.55 5.34
C LYS A 453 -14.93 -11.58 5.45
N LYS A 454 -15.24 -12.82 5.09
CA LYS A 454 -14.26 -13.90 4.85
C LYS A 454 -14.15 -14.13 3.34
N THR A 455 -12.93 -14.08 2.84
CA THR A 455 -12.66 -14.28 1.42
C THR A 455 -13.16 -15.65 0.95
N GLN A 456 -13.87 -15.68 -0.19
CA GLN A 456 -14.32 -16.92 -0.83
C GLN A 456 -13.65 -17.07 -2.20
N PRO A 457 -13.55 -18.29 -2.75
CA PRO A 457 -12.95 -18.52 -4.07
C PRO A 457 -13.53 -17.64 -5.18
N GLU A 458 -14.84 -17.39 -5.15
CA GLU A 458 -15.50 -16.53 -6.13
C GLU A 458 -15.11 -15.08 -6.01
N ASP A 459 -14.93 -14.57 -4.79
CA ASP A 459 -14.46 -13.19 -4.56
C ASP A 459 -13.08 -12.96 -5.22
N VAL A 460 -12.17 -13.91 -5.05
CA VAL A 460 -10.82 -13.87 -5.66
C VAL A 460 -10.89 -13.95 -7.18
N TYR A 461 -11.69 -14.91 -7.71
CA TYR A 461 -11.87 -15.08 -9.14
C TYR A 461 -12.38 -13.79 -9.80
N GLN A 462 -13.41 -13.16 -9.23
CA GLN A 462 -13.97 -11.92 -9.76
C GLN A 462 -13.00 -10.73 -9.63
N ALA A 463 -12.26 -10.64 -8.53
CA ALA A 463 -11.28 -9.57 -8.32
C ALA A 463 -10.13 -9.65 -9.36
N VAL A 464 -9.59 -10.84 -9.63
CA VAL A 464 -8.56 -11.04 -10.66
C VAL A 464 -9.09 -10.64 -12.04
N ARG A 465 -10.29 -11.08 -12.40
CA ARG A 465 -10.92 -10.68 -13.68
C ARG A 465 -11.10 -9.18 -13.80
N ALA A 466 -11.60 -8.53 -12.74
CA ALA A 466 -11.82 -7.10 -12.69
C ALA A 466 -10.50 -6.31 -12.85
N ALA A 467 -9.41 -6.78 -12.24
CA ALA A 467 -8.09 -6.19 -12.41
C ALA A 467 -7.65 -6.19 -13.89
N PHE A 468 -7.72 -7.32 -14.57
CA PHE A 468 -7.36 -7.40 -16.00
C PHE A 468 -8.33 -6.60 -16.89
N GLN A 469 -9.63 -6.60 -16.60
CA GLN A 469 -10.61 -5.73 -17.27
C GLN A 469 -10.33 -4.24 -17.06
N GLY A 470 -9.70 -3.90 -15.95
CA GLY A 470 -9.22 -2.54 -15.64
C GLY A 470 -7.96 -2.13 -16.39
N GLY A 471 -7.31 -3.04 -17.11
CA GLY A 471 -6.08 -2.79 -17.87
C GLY A 471 -4.80 -3.15 -17.09
N ALA A 472 -4.90 -3.95 -16.01
CA ALA A 472 -3.72 -4.40 -15.27
C ALA A 472 -2.74 -5.16 -16.16
N HIS A 473 -1.45 -4.95 -15.93
CA HIS A 473 -0.35 -5.66 -16.63
C HIS A 473 -0.01 -7.01 -15.99
N GLY A 474 -0.66 -7.33 -14.90
CA GLY A 474 -0.54 -8.54 -14.10
C GLY A 474 -1.27 -8.37 -12.79
N VAL A 475 -1.20 -9.35 -11.91
CA VAL A 475 -1.78 -9.31 -10.57
C VAL A 475 -0.77 -9.81 -9.55
N LEU A 476 -0.85 -9.29 -8.32
CA LEU A 476 -0.03 -9.73 -7.21
C LEU A 476 -0.93 -10.29 -6.09
N LEU A 477 -0.89 -11.61 -5.91
CA LEU A 477 -1.67 -12.32 -4.90
C LEU A 477 -1.10 -12.04 -3.51
N SER A 478 -1.93 -11.53 -2.62
CA SER A 478 -1.53 -10.85 -1.37
C SER A 478 -2.36 -11.34 -0.19
N ARG A 479 -1.91 -11.27 1.05
CA ARG A 479 -0.72 -10.51 1.51
C ARG A 479 0.51 -11.42 1.65
N LYS A 480 0.36 -12.65 2.21
CA LYS A 480 1.43 -13.64 2.36
C LYS A 480 0.85 -15.05 2.20
N TYR A 481 1.59 -15.95 1.57
CA TYR A 481 1.15 -17.32 1.33
C TYR A 481 0.76 -18.05 2.61
N SER A 482 1.51 -17.87 3.70
CA SER A 482 1.24 -18.51 5.01
C SER A 482 -0.09 -18.11 5.68
N GLU A 483 -0.96 -17.34 5.02
CA GLU A 483 -2.33 -17.06 5.47
C GLU A 483 -3.40 -17.46 4.44
N MET A 484 -2.98 -17.89 3.23
CA MET A 484 -3.88 -18.17 2.11
C MET A 484 -4.44 -19.60 2.19
N ARG A 485 -5.69 -19.78 1.81
CA ARG A 485 -6.26 -21.11 1.56
C ARG A 485 -6.01 -21.50 0.11
N LEU A 486 -5.64 -22.79 -0.11
CA LEU A 486 -5.31 -23.28 -1.45
C LEU A 486 -6.48 -23.17 -2.43
N ALA A 487 -7.72 -23.32 -1.95
CA ALA A 487 -8.91 -23.13 -2.78
C ALA A 487 -9.03 -21.70 -3.33
N ASN A 488 -8.69 -20.68 -2.53
CA ASN A 488 -8.70 -19.28 -2.95
C ASN A 488 -7.56 -19.00 -3.94
N LEU A 489 -6.37 -19.55 -3.68
CA LEU A 489 -5.25 -19.48 -4.62
C LEU A 489 -5.59 -20.12 -5.97
N GLY A 490 -6.23 -21.29 -5.95
CA GLY A 490 -6.72 -21.98 -7.15
C GLY A 490 -7.77 -21.20 -7.94
N ALA A 491 -8.60 -20.39 -7.26
CA ALA A 491 -9.57 -19.52 -7.91
C ALA A 491 -8.90 -18.38 -8.70
N ALA A 492 -7.82 -17.81 -8.16
CA ALA A 492 -6.99 -16.84 -8.90
C ALA A 492 -6.45 -17.48 -10.18
N GLY A 493 -5.94 -18.72 -10.10
CA GLY A 493 -5.43 -19.46 -11.27
C GLY A 493 -6.50 -19.74 -12.32
N ARG A 494 -7.73 -20.05 -11.92
CA ARG A 494 -8.84 -20.21 -12.89
C ARG A 494 -9.07 -18.91 -13.67
N ALA A 495 -9.18 -17.80 -12.97
CA ALA A 495 -9.38 -16.50 -13.60
C ALA A 495 -8.25 -16.14 -14.58
N VAL A 496 -6.99 -16.37 -14.19
CA VAL A 496 -5.82 -16.13 -15.06
C VAL A 496 -5.86 -16.98 -16.31
N ARG A 497 -6.14 -18.29 -16.19
CA ARG A 497 -6.20 -19.21 -17.34
C ARG A 497 -7.31 -18.85 -18.34
N GLU A 498 -8.44 -18.41 -17.87
CA GLU A 498 -9.56 -17.99 -18.74
C GLU A 498 -9.29 -16.68 -19.49
N LEU A 499 -8.51 -15.78 -18.90
CA LEU A 499 -8.18 -14.48 -19.50
C LEU A 499 -6.98 -14.56 -20.46
N ALA A 500 -6.13 -15.55 -20.28
CA ALA A 500 -4.98 -15.84 -21.13
C ALA A 500 -5.05 -17.32 -21.59
N PRO A 501 -6.01 -17.70 -22.45
CA PRO A 501 -6.04 -19.04 -23.00
C PRO A 501 -4.71 -19.34 -23.69
N ALA A 502 -4.22 -20.55 -23.48
CA ALA A 502 -2.91 -21.03 -23.92
C ALA A 502 -2.71 -20.92 -25.46
#